data_668edaf76cb76e8b8b9c02e6144e3a99
#
_entry.id   668edaf76cb76e8b8b9c02e6144e3a99
#
_cell.length_a   1.000
_cell.length_b   1.000
_cell.length_c   1.000
_cell.angle_alpha   90.00
_cell.angle_beta   90.00
_cell.angle_gamma   90.00
#
_symmetry.space_group_name_H-M   'P 1'
#
loop_
_entity.id
_entity.type
_entity.pdbx_description
1 polymer ?
#
loop_
_entity_poly.entity_id
_entity_poly.type
_entity_poly.pdbx_seq_one_letter_code
_entity_poly.pdbx_strand_id
1 'polypeptide(L)'
;MSEPAAAEVPSVSVIIVNYNGKEYLETCLRSLQALDYPAGKLEVIVVDNSSTDGSVQFIQANFPEVVISLLDGNYGFCAPCNEGASIATGEYLAFLNNDTGVTPGWLRALVQPALEDGEVVSCASRMLYFDRRDTVNTAGGKLTIIGGGFYRGYGARDGPLYDQPGYTGFGCAAGVLVRKDFFLSIGGFDEDHFAACEEHDLGWKAWLYGYRVAYAPGAVMYHRESATFGTRSNAAARKVYLNTRNRLFNIIKNLDAGNVLRGLLISACFNFYRGCSYLFSGRFAAAWAVVRGQVSFLTYLPRMLKKRRIVQSRRRRSDAELYHLGVLATLRESLEEERLLRLIARDSYYKTC
;
A
#
# COMPACT_ATOMS: atom_id res chain seq x y z
N MET A 1 4.17 -42.92 -14.11
CA MET A 1 4.45 -41.79 -13.19
C MET A 1 3.30 -40.82 -13.41
N SER A 2 2.36 -40.71 -12.46
CA SER A 2 1.28 -39.72 -12.50
C SER A 2 1.92 -38.32 -12.37
N GLU A 3 1.61 -37.42 -13.29
CA GLU A 3 1.92 -36.00 -13.12
C GLU A 3 1.42 -35.57 -11.72
N PRO A 4 2.22 -34.79 -10.96
CA PRO A 4 1.72 -34.24 -9.71
C PRO A 4 0.49 -33.39 -10.04
N ALA A 5 -0.65 -33.70 -9.40
CA ALA A 5 -1.86 -32.90 -9.53
C ALA A 5 -1.49 -31.45 -9.37
N ALA A 6 -1.76 -30.61 -10.37
CA ALA A 6 -1.52 -29.18 -10.30
C ALA A 6 -2.19 -28.67 -9.03
N ALA A 7 -1.40 -28.14 -8.10
CA ALA A 7 -1.93 -27.63 -6.84
C ALA A 7 -3.10 -26.69 -7.15
N GLU A 8 -4.26 -26.96 -6.57
CA GLU A 8 -5.47 -26.20 -6.84
C GLU A 8 -5.24 -24.75 -6.41
N VAL A 9 -5.20 -23.81 -7.38
CA VAL A 9 -5.02 -22.38 -7.06
C VAL A 9 -6.23 -21.85 -6.30
N PRO A 10 -6.04 -20.98 -5.29
CA PRO A 10 -7.14 -20.42 -4.50
C PRO A 10 -7.99 -19.47 -5.32
N SER A 11 -9.20 -19.18 -4.85
CA SER A 11 -10.01 -18.10 -5.41
C SER A 11 -9.49 -16.72 -4.96
N VAL A 12 -9.45 -15.77 -5.90
CA VAL A 12 -8.96 -14.40 -5.65
C VAL A 12 -9.96 -13.38 -6.17
N SER A 13 -10.31 -12.41 -5.33
CA SER A 13 -11.04 -11.20 -5.75
C SER A 13 -10.05 -10.04 -5.89
N VAL A 14 -9.89 -9.52 -7.11
CA VAL A 14 -9.12 -8.30 -7.38
C VAL A 14 -10.01 -7.10 -7.16
N ILE A 15 -9.64 -6.23 -6.22
CA ILE A 15 -10.39 -5.05 -5.82
C ILE A 15 -9.68 -3.81 -6.35
N ILE A 16 -10.38 -3.02 -7.16
CA ILE A 16 -9.89 -1.81 -7.79
C ILE A 16 -10.74 -0.63 -7.30
N VAL A 17 -10.10 0.38 -6.72
CA VAL A 17 -10.75 1.64 -6.39
C VAL A 17 -10.63 2.60 -7.58
N ASN A 18 -11.75 3.13 -8.04
CA ASN A 18 -11.78 4.10 -9.12
C ASN A 18 -12.37 5.44 -8.66
N TYR A 19 -11.72 6.54 -9.05
CA TYR A 19 -12.24 7.90 -8.93
C TYR A 19 -11.75 8.74 -10.11
N ASN A 20 -12.62 9.01 -11.09
CA ASN A 20 -12.30 9.76 -12.30
C ASN A 20 -11.03 9.24 -13.01
N GLY A 21 -10.90 7.91 -13.12
CA GLY A 21 -9.72 7.25 -13.69
C GLY A 21 -10.00 6.53 -14.99
N LYS A 22 -11.01 6.94 -15.78
CA LYS A 22 -11.42 6.29 -17.03
C LYS A 22 -10.26 6.03 -17.98
N GLU A 23 -9.31 6.98 -18.08
CA GLU A 23 -8.15 6.88 -18.97
C GLU A 23 -7.21 5.71 -18.66
N TYR A 24 -7.23 5.21 -17.40
CA TYR A 24 -6.35 4.12 -16.95
C TYR A 24 -7.05 2.76 -16.97
N LEU A 25 -8.37 2.74 -16.81
CA LEU A 25 -9.17 1.51 -16.61
C LEU A 25 -9.01 0.50 -17.74
N GLU A 26 -8.92 0.94 -19.00
CA GLU A 26 -8.77 0.01 -20.12
C GLU A 26 -7.50 -0.82 -20.01
N THR A 27 -6.36 -0.17 -19.74
CA THR A 27 -5.07 -0.84 -19.57
C THR A 27 -5.09 -1.80 -18.38
N CYS A 28 -5.64 -1.36 -17.26
CA CYS A 28 -5.74 -2.15 -16.04
C CYS A 28 -6.61 -3.40 -16.26
N LEU A 29 -7.85 -3.22 -16.70
CA LEU A 29 -8.81 -4.32 -16.86
C LEU A 29 -8.40 -5.32 -17.97
N ARG A 30 -7.88 -4.83 -19.11
CA ARG A 30 -7.33 -5.74 -20.16
C ARG A 30 -6.16 -6.57 -19.66
N SER A 31 -5.30 -6.01 -18.79
CA SER A 31 -4.20 -6.78 -18.20
C SER A 31 -4.70 -7.87 -17.27
N LEU A 32 -5.83 -7.68 -16.59
CA LEU A 32 -6.48 -8.71 -15.76
C LEU A 32 -7.14 -9.80 -16.60
N GLN A 33 -7.77 -9.45 -17.73
CA GLN A 33 -8.30 -10.43 -18.68
C GLN A 33 -7.21 -11.33 -19.28
N ALA A 34 -5.97 -10.83 -19.37
CA ALA A 34 -4.82 -11.57 -19.91
C ALA A 34 -4.09 -12.44 -18.85
N LEU A 35 -4.58 -12.51 -17.61
CA LEU A 35 -3.96 -13.30 -16.56
C LEU A 35 -4.01 -14.81 -16.88
N ASP A 36 -2.90 -15.50 -16.64
CA ASP A 36 -2.84 -16.95 -16.56
C ASP A 36 -3.40 -17.41 -15.20
N TYR A 37 -4.71 -17.31 -15.05
CA TYR A 37 -5.43 -17.73 -13.86
C TYR A 37 -6.77 -18.33 -14.25
N PRO A 38 -7.25 -19.42 -13.60
CA PRO A 38 -8.52 -20.04 -13.98
C PRO A 38 -9.69 -19.06 -13.82
N ALA A 39 -10.50 -18.89 -14.87
CA ALA A 39 -11.60 -17.93 -14.88
C ALA A 39 -12.59 -18.11 -13.72
N GLY A 40 -12.89 -19.37 -13.32
CA GLY A 40 -13.76 -19.65 -12.17
C GLY A 40 -13.15 -19.39 -10.79
N LYS A 41 -11.88 -18.96 -10.74
CA LYS A 41 -11.14 -18.62 -9.51
C LYS A 41 -10.74 -17.15 -9.43
N LEU A 42 -11.11 -16.33 -10.41
CA LEU A 42 -10.81 -14.91 -10.48
C LEU A 42 -12.11 -14.10 -10.52
N GLU A 43 -12.26 -13.19 -9.57
CA GLU A 43 -13.31 -12.19 -9.52
C GLU A 43 -12.66 -10.79 -9.60
N VAL A 44 -13.23 -9.89 -10.40
CA VAL A 44 -12.78 -8.50 -10.50
C VAL A 44 -13.89 -7.58 -10.01
N ILE A 45 -13.59 -6.77 -9.00
CA ILE A 45 -14.51 -5.82 -8.38
C ILE A 45 -13.93 -4.41 -8.56
N VAL A 46 -14.69 -3.52 -9.20
CA VAL A 46 -14.37 -2.09 -9.23
C VAL A 46 -15.30 -1.35 -8.28
N VAL A 47 -14.73 -0.69 -7.28
CA VAL A 47 -15.46 0.20 -6.37
C VAL A 47 -15.30 1.62 -6.86
N ASP A 48 -16.37 2.18 -7.40
CA ASP A 48 -16.38 3.54 -7.94
C ASP A 48 -16.74 4.57 -6.86
N ASN A 49 -15.83 5.50 -6.63
CA ASN A 49 -15.88 6.55 -5.61
C ASN A 49 -16.69 7.78 -6.10
N SER A 50 -17.83 7.59 -6.79
CA SER A 50 -18.65 8.68 -7.36
C SER A 50 -17.94 9.42 -8.51
N SER A 51 -17.44 8.66 -9.51
CA SER A 51 -16.82 9.24 -10.70
C SER A 51 -17.83 9.95 -11.60
N THR A 52 -17.38 11.01 -12.27
CA THR A 52 -18.17 11.84 -13.19
C THR A 52 -17.62 11.85 -14.62
N ASP A 53 -16.58 11.09 -14.88
CA ASP A 53 -15.83 11.06 -16.15
C ASP A 53 -16.34 10.01 -17.16
N GLY A 54 -17.41 9.29 -16.82
CA GLY A 54 -17.94 8.19 -17.62
C GLY A 54 -17.22 6.85 -17.41
N SER A 55 -16.47 6.69 -16.32
CA SER A 55 -15.79 5.44 -15.93
C SER A 55 -16.76 4.27 -15.83
N VAL A 56 -17.88 4.45 -15.14
CA VAL A 56 -18.87 3.39 -14.89
C VAL A 56 -19.46 2.88 -16.20
N GLN A 57 -19.92 3.80 -17.06
CA GLN A 57 -20.48 3.46 -18.37
C GLN A 57 -19.45 2.74 -19.25
N PHE A 58 -18.18 3.16 -19.18
CA PHE A 58 -17.09 2.52 -19.91
C PHE A 58 -16.89 1.07 -19.46
N ILE A 59 -16.87 0.80 -18.14
CA ILE A 59 -16.73 -0.55 -17.61
C ILE A 59 -17.92 -1.41 -18.04
N GLN A 60 -19.16 -0.94 -17.87
CA GLN A 60 -20.38 -1.67 -18.22
C GLN A 60 -20.44 -2.06 -19.69
N ALA A 61 -19.94 -1.20 -20.59
CA ALA A 61 -19.94 -1.44 -22.03
C ALA A 61 -18.85 -2.39 -22.50
N ASN A 62 -17.65 -2.40 -21.86
CA ASN A 62 -16.46 -3.10 -22.36
C ASN A 62 -16.00 -4.27 -21.48
N PHE A 63 -16.47 -4.36 -20.24
CA PHE A 63 -16.06 -5.36 -19.24
C PHE A 63 -17.29 -5.81 -18.42
N PRO A 64 -18.29 -6.44 -19.07
CA PRO A 64 -19.56 -6.81 -18.41
C PRO A 64 -19.40 -7.84 -17.29
N GLU A 65 -18.27 -8.56 -17.25
CA GLU A 65 -17.94 -9.52 -16.20
C GLU A 65 -17.44 -8.87 -14.90
N VAL A 66 -17.11 -7.58 -14.92
CA VAL A 66 -16.62 -6.84 -13.75
C VAL A 66 -17.77 -6.47 -12.83
N VAL A 67 -17.66 -6.84 -11.56
CA VAL A 67 -18.60 -6.40 -10.53
C VAL A 67 -18.32 -4.94 -10.18
N ILE A 68 -19.36 -4.10 -10.23
CA ILE A 68 -19.25 -2.67 -9.91
C ILE A 68 -20.02 -2.37 -8.63
N SER A 69 -19.32 -1.82 -7.61
CA SER A 69 -19.94 -1.20 -6.43
C SER A 69 -19.87 0.32 -6.57
N LEU A 70 -21.01 1.00 -6.43
CA LEU A 70 -21.10 2.46 -6.58
C LEU A 70 -21.24 3.13 -5.22
N LEU A 71 -20.33 4.05 -4.91
CA LEU A 71 -20.43 4.89 -3.72
C LEU A 71 -21.04 6.25 -4.08
N ASP A 72 -21.69 6.89 -3.13
CA ASP A 72 -22.35 8.20 -3.28
C ASP A 72 -21.40 9.40 -3.12
N GLY A 73 -20.11 9.13 -2.82
CA GLY A 73 -19.08 10.16 -2.64
C GLY A 73 -17.66 9.61 -2.70
N ASN A 74 -16.67 10.51 -2.68
CA ASN A 74 -15.27 10.12 -2.63
C ASN A 74 -14.82 9.92 -1.17
N TYR A 75 -14.75 8.67 -0.75
CA TYR A 75 -14.32 8.22 0.60
C TYR A 75 -12.83 7.84 0.69
N GLY A 76 -12.03 8.22 -0.29
CA GLY A 76 -10.59 7.95 -0.33
C GLY A 76 -10.27 6.57 -0.87
N PHE A 77 -9.30 5.91 -0.27
CA PHE A 77 -8.85 4.58 -0.68
C PHE A 77 -9.28 3.47 0.29
N CYS A 78 -9.22 3.74 1.61
CA CYS A 78 -9.44 2.72 2.63
C CYS A 78 -10.89 2.21 2.65
N ALA A 79 -11.87 3.10 2.70
CA ALA A 79 -13.29 2.72 2.75
C ALA A 79 -13.76 1.97 1.49
N PRO A 80 -13.44 2.42 0.25
CA PRO A 80 -13.76 1.64 -0.95
C PRO A 80 -13.08 0.26 -1.00
N CYS A 81 -11.84 0.14 -0.52
CA CYS A 81 -11.20 -1.17 -0.40
C CYS A 81 -11.94 -2.10 0.57
N ASN A 82 -12.41 -1.56 1.70
CA ASN A 82 -13.21 -2.32 2.67
C ASN A 82 -14.58 -2.71 2.08
N GLU A 83 -15.22 -1.82 1.33
CA GLU A 83 -16.46 -2.11 0.61
C GLU A 83 -16.26 -3.26 -0.38
N GLY A 84 -15.24 -3.17 -1.24
CA GLY A 84 -14.90 -4.26 -2.17
C GLY A 84 -14.62 -5.58 -1.45
N ALA A 85 -13.89 -5.54 -0.33
CA ALA A 85 -13.60 -6.73 0.48
C ALA A 85 -14.87 -7.36 1.11
N SER A 86 -15.89 -6.53 1.41
CA SER A 86 -17.14 -7.02 2.01
C SER A 86 -17.99 -7.83 1.04
N ILE A 87 -17.96 -7.49 -0.24
CA ILE A 87 -18.72 -8.18 -1.30
C ILE A 87 -17.88 -9.25 -2.03
N ALA A 88 -16.57 -9.27 -1.84
CA ALA A 88 -15.66 -10.23 -2.46
C ALA A 88 -15.99 -11.67 -2.07
N THR A 89 -15.86 -12.62 -3.02
CA THR A 89 -16.11 -14.06 -2.80
C THR A 89 -14.82 -14.86 -2.67
N GLY A 90 -13.69 -14.34 -3.11
CA GLY A 90 -12.39 -15.00 -3.10
C GLY A 90 -11.84 -15.28 -1.70
N GLU A 91 -11.02 -16.32 -1.59
CA GLU A 91 -10.25 -16.66 -0.37
C GLU A 91 -9.16 -15.61 -0.09
N TYR A 92 -8.64 -15.00 -1.15
CA TYR A 92 -7.67 -13.91 -1.10
C TYR A 92 -8.24 -12.65 -1.75
N LEU A 93 -7.79 -11.51 -1.27
CA LEU A 93 -8.08 -10.19 -1.81
C LEU A 93 -6.80 -9.63 -2.42
N ALA A 94 -6.83 -9.25 -3.68
CA ALA A 94 -5.74 -8.53 -4.34
C ALA A 94 -6.17 -7.06 -4.53
N PHE A 95 -5.61 -6.15 -3.75
CA PHE A 95 -5.83 -4.73 -3.94
C PHE A 95 -4.96 -4.23 -5.08
N LEU A 96 -5.55 -3.55 -6.04
CA LEU A 96 -4.89 -3.07 -7.24
C LEU A 96 -5.35 -1.65 -7.58
N ASN A 97 -4.41 -0.75 -7.88
CA ASN A 97 -4.77 0.58 -8.36
C ASN A 97 -5.24 0.54 -9.82
N ASN A 98 -6.14 1.45 -10.18
CA ASN A 98 -6.66 1.57 -11.55
C ASN A 98 -5.61 2.04 -12.59
N ASP A 99 -4.53 2.72 -12.14
CA ASP A 99 -3.42 3.20 -12.97
C ASP A 99 -2.25 2.21 -13.10
N THR A 100 -2.57 0.92 -13.05
CA THR A 100 -1.62 -0.20 -13.14
C THR A 100 -1.83 -1.07 -14.37
N GLY A 101 -0.86 -1.95 -14.65
CA GLY A 101 -0.97 -3.07 -15.54
C GLY A 101 -0.17 -4.25 -15.01
N VAL A 102 -0.71 -5.46 -15.08
CA VAL A 102 -0.08 -6.67 -14.55
C VAL A 102 0.42 -7.58 -15.67
N THR A 103 1.47 -8.39 -15.40
CA THR A 103 1.91 -9.42 -16.32
C THR A 103 1.02 -10.67 -16.24
N PRO A 104 0.95 -11.52 -17.29
CA PRO A 104 0.08 -12.71 -17.28
C PRO A 104 0.32 -13.64 -16.08
N GLY A 105 1.55 -13.81 -15.62
CA GLY A 105 1.90 -14.65 -14.46
C GLY A 105 1.76 -13.98 -13.10
N TRP A 106 1.37 -12.70 -13.05
CA TRP A 106 1.37 -11.89 -11.83
C TRP A 106 0.62 -12.55 -10.67
N LEU A 107 -0.62 -12.96 -10.88
CA LEU A 107 -1.47 -13.45 -9.80
C LEU A 107 -1.02 -14.83 -9.29
N ARG A 108 -0.58 -15.73 -10.18
CA ARG A 108 0.01 -17.02 -9.77
C ARG A 108 1.23 -16.83 -8.89
N ALA A 109 2.15 -15.96 -9.31
CA ALA A 109 3.34 -15.67 -8.52
C ALA A 109 3.00 -14.99 -7.19
N LEU A 110 1.95 -14.17 -7.16
CA LEU A 110 1.58 -13.40 -5.97
C LEU A 110 0.94 -14.28 -4.88
N VAL A 111 0.17 -15.32 -5.24
CA VAL A 111 -0.44 -16.24 -4.28
C VAL A 111 0.55 -17.28 -3.75
N GLN A 112 1.60 -17.62 -4.51
CA GLN A 112 2.51 -18.71 -4.23
C GLN A 112 3.12 -18.68 -2.81
N PRO A 113 3.67 -17.55 -2.30
CA PRO A 113 4.24 -17.53 -0.95
C PRO A 113 3.24 -17.86 0.16
N ALA A 114 1.96 -17.50 -0.03
CA ALA A 114 0.91 -17.76 0.96
C ALA A 114 0.43 -19.23 0.92
N LEU A 115 0.63 -19.93 -0.20
CA LEU A 115 0.38 -21.36 -0.32
C LEU A 115 1.52 -22.20 0.29
N GLU A 116 2.75 -21.71 0.19
CA GLU A 116 3.94 -22.40 0.72
C GLU A 116 4.09 -22.23 2.23
N ASP A 117 3.65 -21.09 2.79
CA ASP A 117 3.74 -20.79 4.22
C ASP A 117 2.40 -20.23 4.73
N GLY A 118 1.67 -21.03 5.47
CA GLY A 118 0.36 -20.67 6.04
C GLY A 118 0.37 -19.49 7.02
N GLU A 119 1.56 -19.06 7.51
CA GLU A 119 1.71 -17.84 8.31
C GLU A 119 1.81 -16.57 7.44
N VAL A 120 2.05 -16.72 6.13
CA VAL A 120 2.02 -15.59 5.19
C VAL A 120 0.57 -15.18 4.93
N VAL A 121 0.21 -14.00 5.36
CA VAL A 121 -1.15 -13.43 5.18
C VAL A 121 -1.20 -12.28 4.18
N SER A 122 -0.04 -11.83 3.71
CA SER A 122 0.04 -10.77 2.69
C SER A 122 1.26 -10.98 1.80
N CYS A 123 1.13 -10.69 0.50
CA CYS A 123 2.22 -10.81 -0.46
C CYS A 123 2.37 -9.51 -1.26
N ALA A 124 3.59 -9.00 -1.32
CA ALA A 124 3.97 -7.80 -2.06
C ALA A 124 4.42 -8.12 -3.47
N SER A 125 3.89 -7.41 -4.46
CA SER A 125 4.33 -7.48 -5.87
C SER A 125 5.71 -6.86 -6.10
N ARG A 126 6.39 -7.29 -7.17
CA ARG A 126 7.47 -6.55 -7.82
C ARG A 126 6.85 -5.49 -8.71
N MET A 127 6.86 -4.27 -8.25
CA MET A 127 6.24 -3.14 -8.93
C MET A 127 7.31 -2.30 -9.63
N LEU A 128 7.15 -2.11 -10.94
CA LEU A 128 8.01 -1.28 -11.77
C LEU A 128 7.25 -0.03 -12.20
N TYR A 129 7.96 1.02 -12.60
CA TYR A 129 7.31 2.19 -13.21
C TYR A 129 6.71 1.84 -14.57
N PHE A 130 5.53 2.34 -14.87
CA PHE A 130 4.83 2.03 -16.12
C PHE A 130 5.60 2.54 -17.36
N ASP A 131 6.11 3.77 -17.28
CA ASP A 131 6.81 4.43 -18.38
C ASP A 131 8.33 4.16 -18.39
N ARG A 132 8.85 3.50 -17.35
CA ARG A 132 10.26 3.10 -17.20
C ARG A 132 10.33 1.69 -16.62
N ARG A 133 10.04 0.71 -17.45
CA ARG A 133 9.86 -0.71 -17.07
C ARG A 133 11.13 -1.40 -16.56
N ASP A 134 12.28 -0.75 -16.64
CA ASP A 134 13.56 -1.17 -16.05
C ASP A 134 13.85 -0.49 -14.71
N THR A 135 12.90 0.25 -14.16
CA THR A 135 13.06 1.00 -12.90
C THR A 135 12.06 0.52 -11.86
N VAL A 136 12.55 0.16 -10.69
CA VAL A 136 11.74 -0.32 -9.57
C VAL A 136 10.94 0.82 -8.95
N ASN A 137 9.62 0.64 -8.83
CA ASN A 137 8.77 1.46 -7.98
C ASN A 137 8.79 0.92 -6.55
N THR A 138 8.61 -0.40 -6.38
CA THR A 138 8.82 -1.07 -5.09
C THR A 138 9.00 -2.58 -5.24
N ALA A 139 9.85 -3.16 -4.41
CA ALA A 139 10.05 -4.60 -4.21
C ALA A 139 9.78 -4.96 -2.72
N GLY A 140 8.61 -4.58 -2.21
CA GLY A 140 8.30 -4.60 -0.78
C GLY A 140 8.89 -3.40 -0.04
N GLY A 141 8.95 -3.44 1.29
CA GLY A 141 9.49 -2.33 2.06
C GLY A 141 9.75 -2.67 3.52
N LYS A 142 10.38 -1.76 4.26
CA LYS A 142 10.58 -1.84 5.70
C LYS A 142 9.72 -0.80 6.42
N LEU A 143 9.13 -1.19 7.53
CA LEU A 143 8.45 -0.29 8.45
C LEU A 143 9.47 0.59 9.19
N THR A 144 9.03 1.74 9.68
CA THR A 144 9.91 2.67 10.39
C THR A 144 9.30 3.15 11.69
N ILE A 145 10.12 3.46 12.68
CA ILE A 145 9.68 3.95 14.00
C ILE A 145 8.86 5.26 13.92
N ILE A 146 8.92 5.97 12.80
CA ILE A 146 8.09 7.18 12.55
C ILE A 146 6.72 6.86 11.94
N GLY A 147 6.27 5.59 12.01
CA GLY A 147 4.92 5.17 11.63
C GLY A 147 4.65 5.05 10.13
N GLY A 148 5.66 5.21 9.30
CA GLY A 148 5.62 4.97 7.86
C GLY A 148 6.51 3.80 7.47
N GLY A 149 6.93 3.79 6.22
CA GLY A 149 7.89 2.84 5.69
C GLY A 149 8.70 3.46 4.56
N PHE A 150 9.68 2.73 4.10
CA PHE A 150 10.35 3.01 2.84
C PHE A 150 10.24 1.81 1.91
N TYR A 151 10.12 2.09 0.62
CA TYR A 151 9.98 1.08 -0.41
C TYR A 151 11.36 0.60 -0.88
N ARG A 152 11.59 -0.71 -0.79
CA ARG A 152 12.84 -1.32 -1.26
C ARG A 152 13.00 -1.12 -2.77
N GLY A 153 14.12 -0.56 -3.17
CA GLY A 153 14.49 -0.37 -4.57
C GLY A 153 13.86 0.83 -5.26
N TYR A 154 13.17 1.72 -4.53
CA TYR A 154 12.51 2.88 -5.11
C TYR A 154 13.45 3.72 -5.99
N GLY A 155 13.09 3.86 -7.28
CA GLY A 155 13.88 4.60 -8.27
C GLY A 155 15.16 3.92 -8.77
N ALA A 156 15.51 2.75 -8.24
CA ALA A 156 16.68 1.99 -8.69
C ALA A 156 16.39 1.23 -9.99
N ARG A 157 17.45 0.91 -10.73
CA ARG A 157 17.34 0.01 -11.88
C ARG A 157 16.97 -1.39 -11.44
N ASP A 158 16.02 -2.00 -12.15
CA ASP A 158 15.61 -3.38 -11.93
C ASP A 158 16.74 -4.38 -12.28
N GLY A 159 16.79 -5.52 -11.58
CA GLY A 159 17.82 -6.53 -11.81
C GLY A 159 17.85 -7.63 -10.75
N PRO A 160 18.89 -8.48 -10.75
CA PRO A 160 18.98 -9.71 -9.94
C PRO A 160 18.83 -9.52 -8.43
N LEU A 161 19.12 -8.32 -7.92
CA LEU A 161 18.91 -7.98 -6.50
C LEU A 161 17.45 -8.13 -6.05
N TYR A 162 16.50 -8.02 -6.99
CA TYR A 162 15.06 -8.11 -6.75
C TYR A 162 14.45 -9.45 -7.16
N ASP A 163 15.25 -10.42 -7.62
CA ASP A 163 14.80 -11.75 -8.01
C ASP A 163 14.66 -12.72 -6.82
N GLN A 164 15.18 -12.33 -5.65
CA GLN A 164 15.16 -13.19 -4.47
C GLN A 164 13.85 -13.02 -3.69
N PRO A 165 13.07 -14.09 -3.45
CA PRO A 165 11.93 -14.07 -2.56
C PRO A 165 12.38 -13.85 -1.11
N GLY A 166 11.46 -13.43 -0.26
CA GLY A 166 11.74 -13.23 1.16
C GLY A 166 10.62 -12.53 1.89
N TYR A 167 10.84 -12.24 3.16
CA TYR A 167 9.90 -11.47 3.95
C TYR A 167 10.16 -9.98 3.84
N THR A 168 9.09 -9.20 3.97
CA THR A 168 9.10 -7.74 3.87
C THR A 168 8.23 -7.12 4.96
N GLY A 169 8.46 -5.88 5.33
CA GLY A 169 7.65 -5.20 6.35
C GLY A 169 6.20 -4.96 5.89
N PHE A 170 6.00 -4.69 4.60
CA PHE A 170 4.69 -4.43 4.00
C PHE A 170 4.74 -4.56 2.48
N GLY A 171 3.58 -4.70 1.84
CA GLY A 171 3.38 -4.56 0.40
C GLY A 171 2.65 -3.26 0.08
N CYS A 172 2.98 -2.63 -1.05
CA CYS A 172 2.29 -1.43 -1.51
C CYS A 172 0.84 -1.75 -1.89
N ALA A 173 -0.12 -0.99 -1.39
CA ALA A 173 -1.55 -1.21 -1.63
C ALA A 173 -1.97 -1.04 -3.11
N ALA A 174 -1.10 -0.47 -3.95
CA ALA A 174 -1.31 -0.42 -5.39
C ALA A 174 -1.20 -1.80 -6.09
N GLY A 175 -0.71 -2.85 -5.38
CA GLY A 175 -0.60 -4.22 -5.91
C GLY A 175 -0.18 -5.20 -4.82
N VAL A 176 -1.08 -5.51 -3.87
CA VAL A 176 -0.83 -6.38 -2.73
C VAL A 176 -1.91 -7.44 -2.60
N LEU A 177 -1.50 -8.68 -2.31
CA LEU A 177 -2.41 -9.76 -1.92
C LEU A 177 -2.55 -9.81 -0.41
N VAL A 178 -3.76 -10.11 0.06
CA VAL A 178 -4.05 -10.31 1.49
C VAL A 178 -5.04 -11.47 1.65
N ARG A 179 -4.80 -12.35 2.60
CA ARG A 179 -5.76 -13.41 2.95
C ARG A 179 -7.01 -12.78 3.54
N LYS A 180 -8.18 -13.12 2.98
CA LYS A 180 -9.46 -12.45 3.30
C LYS A 180 -9.85 -12.58 4.77
N ASP A 181 -9.72 -13.77 5.35
CA ASP A 181 -10.03 -14.00 6.76
C ASP A 181 -9.19 -13.13 7.70
N PHE A 182 -7.89 -13.02 7.40
CA PHE A 182 -7.00 -12.11 8.14
C PHE A 182 -7.45 -10.65 7.97
N PHE A 183 -7.66 -10.19 6.74
CA PHE A 183 -8.07 -8.81 6.46
C PHE A 183 -9.35 -8.42 7.20
N LEU A 184 -10.38 -9.27 7.15
CA LEU A 184 -11.63 -9.04 7.87
C LEU A 184 -11.44 -9.10 9.39
N SER A 185 -10.61 -10.02 9.89
CA SER A 185 -10.35 -10.17 11.32
C SER A 185 -9.70 -8.94 11.96
N ILE A 186 -8.93 -8.17 11.19
CA ILE A 186 -8.28 -6.94 11.67
C ILE A 186 -9.15 -5.69 11.46
N GLY A 187 -10.36 -5.86 10.90
CA GLY A 187 -11.30 -4.78 10.59
C GLY A 187 -10.96 -4.02 9.30
N GLY A 188 -10.23 -4.66 8.37
CA GLY A 188 -9.84 -4.07 7.09
C GLY A 188 -8.79 -2.96 7.22
N PHE A 189 -8.74 -2.11 6.21
CA PHE A 189 -7.99 -0.86 6.28
C PHE A 189 -8.66 0.12 7.25
N ASP A 190 -7.85 0.85 8.00
CA ASP A 190 -8.34 1.87 8.93
C ASP A 190 -8.86 3.10 8.14
N GLU A 191 -10.17 3.28 8.07
CA GLU A 191 -10.83 4.35 7.30
C GLU A 191 -10.46 5.76 7.75
N ASP A 192 -9.99 5.94 9.00
CA ASP A 192 -9.49 7.22 9.46
C ASP A 192 -8.23 7.67 8.70
N HIS A 193 -7.53 6.75 8.02
CA HIS A 193 -6.44 7.12 7.11
C HIS A 193 -6.95 7.87 5.87
N PHE A 194 -8.16 7.56 5.39
CA PHE A 194 -8.69 8.00 4.10
C PHE A 194 -7.87 7.45 2.93
N ALA A 195 -6.57 7.76 2.87
CA ALA A 195 -5.55 7.23 1.96
C ALA A 195 -4.16 7.54 2.52
N ALA A 196 -3.15 6.82 2.08
CA ALA A 196 -1.74 6.86 2.47
C ALA A 196 -1.45 6.27 3.86
N CYS A 197 -0.42 5.46 3.93
CA CYS A 197 0.07 4.71 5.11
C CYS A 197 -0.87 3.61 5.63
N GLU A 198 -1.96 3.26 4.95
CA GLU A 198 -2.83 2.13 5.26
C GLU A 198 -2.12 0.79 5.06
N GLU A 199 -1.30 0.68 4.02
CA GLU A 199 -0.47 -0.50 3.75
C GLU A 199 0.61 -0.72 4.82
N HIS A 200 1.12 0.36 5.40
CA HIS A 200 2.03 0.26 6.54
C HIS A 200 1.30 -0.27 7.78
N ASP A 201 0.08 0.22 8.07
CA ASP A 201 -0.75 -0.25 9.18
C ASP A 201 -1.12 -1.73 9.02
N LEU A 202 -1.45 -2.16 7.80
CA LEU A 202 -1.70 -3.56 7.45
C LEU A 202 -0.46 -4.42 7.72
N GLY A 203 0.70 -4.02 7.21
CA GLY A 203 1.97 -4.70 7.43
C GLY A 203 2.32 -4.79 8.91
N TRP A 204 2.18 -3.68 9.67
CA TRP A 204 2.34 -3.68 11.12
C TRP A 204 1.46 -4.73 11.78
N LYS A 205 0.15 -4.74 11.52
CA LYS A 205 -0.79 -5.69 12.13
C LYS A 205 -0.45 -7.14 11.79
N ALA A 206 -0.05 -7.43 10.55
CA ALA A 206 0.38 -8.77 10.16
C ALA A 206 1.54 -9.25 11.05
N TRP A 207 2.60 -8.46 11.14
CA TRP A 207 3.77 -8.80 11.93
C TRP A 207 3.49 -8.85 13.43
N LEU A 208 2.76 -7.87 13.96
CA LEU A 208 2.42 -7.81 15.38
C LEU A 208 1.60 -9.00 15.87
N TYR A 209 0.73 -9.53 15.02
CA TYR A 209 -0.15 -10.64 15.36
C TYR A 209 0.47 -12.02 15.12
N GLY A 210 1.76 -12.07 14.76
CA GLY A 210 2.51 -13.30 14.59
C GLY A 210 2.54 -13.83 13.17
N TYR A 211 1.89 -13.16 12.22
CA TYR A 211 1.89 -13.51 10.80
C TYR A 211 3.10 -12.95 10.06
N ARG A 212 3.16 -13.20 8.75
CA ARG A 212 4.27 -12.79 7.86
C ARG A 212 3.72 -12.05 6.64
N VAL A 213 4.55 -11.15 6.11
CA VAL A 213 4.36 -10.51 4.79
C VAL A 213 5.49 -10.96 3.89
N ALA A 214 5.17 -11.56 2.74
CA ALA A 214 6.14 -12.04 1.78
C ALA A 214 6.33 -11.06 0.61
N TYR A 215 7.49 -11.12 -0.02
CA TYR A 215 7.75 -10.49 -1.32
C TYR A 215 7.78 -11.57 -2.40
N ALA A 216 6.99 -11.38 -3.45
CA ALA A 216 6.87 -12.29 -4.58
C ALA A 216 7.57 -11.71 -5.82
N PRO A 217 8.84 -12.03 -6.11
CA PRO A 217 9.61 -11.43 -7.20
C PRO A 217 9.03 -11.70 -8.59
N GLY A 218 8.38 -12.84 -8.78
CA GLY A 218 7.72 -13.22 -10.04
C GLY A 218 6.39 -12.48 -10.27
N ALA A 219 5.82 -11.85 -9.24
CA ALA A 219 4.59 -11.06 -9.34
C ALA A 219 4.87 -9.66 -9.90
N VAL A 220 5.23 -9.58 -11.19
CA VAL A 220 5.62 -8.33 -11.84
C VAL A 220 4.42 -7.54 -12.30
N MET A 221 4.40 -6.26 -11.96
CA MET A 221 3.38 -5.29 -12.37
C MET A 221 3.99 -3.91 -12.66
N TYR A 222 3.23 -3.07 -13.35
CA TYR A 222 3.61 -1.71 -13.73
C TYR A 222 2.66 -0.69 -13.14
N HIS A 223 3.16 0.42 -12.61
CA HIS A 223 2.37 1.45 -11.94
C HIS A 223 2.75 2.86 -12.43
N ARG A 224 1.76 3.70 -12.72
CA ARG A 224 1.99 5.08 -13.21
C ARG A 224 2.32 6.07 -12.10
N GLU A 225 2.19 5.69 -10.88
CA GLU A 225 2.40 6.47 -9.64
C GLU A 225 1.83 7.91 -9.67
N SER A 226 0.98 8.21 -8.69
CA SER A 226 0.37 9.54 -8.51
C SER A 226 -0.57 10.03 -9.63
N ALA A 227 -0.96 9.20 -10.58
CA ALA A 227 -1.93 9.56 -11.60
C ALA A 227 -3.24 10.04 -10.97
N THR A 228 -3.74 9.34 -9.95
CA THR A 228 -5.00 9.65 -9.25
C THR A 228 -4.92 10.88 -8.36
N PHE A 229 -3.76 11.20 -7.76
CA PHE A 229 -3.59 12.41 -6.93
C PHE A 229 -3.42 13.69 -7.76
N GLY A 230 -3.07 13.56 -9.05
CA GLY A 230 -2.82 14.69 -9.97
C GLY A 230 -1.60 15.51 -9.61
N THR A 231 -1.13 16.31 -10.58
CA THR A 231 0.05 17.19 -10.47
C THR A 231 -0.26 18.56 -9.86
N ARG A 232 -1.52 18.84 -9.49
CA ARG A 232 -1.92 20.15 -8.94
C ARG A 232 -1.36 20.35 -7.54
N SER A 233 -0.91 21.56 -7.23
CA SER A 233 -0.29 21.95 -5.94
C SER A 233 -1.14 21.55 -4.71
N ASN A 234 -2.46 21.60 -4.83
CA ASN A 234 -3.40 21.21 -3.76
C ASN A 234 -3.40 19.69 -3.51
N ALA A 235 -3.24 18.87 -4.54
CA ALA A 235 -3.15 17.41 -4.40
C ALA A 235 -1.85 17.00 -3.70
N ALA A 236 -0.73 17.63 -4.06
CA ALA A 236 0.55 17.41 -3.38
C ALA A 236 0.49 17.81 -1.90
N ALA A 237 -0.12 18.96 -1.56
CA ALA A 237 -0.32 19.38 -0.18
C ALA A 237 -1.24 18.42 0.60
N ARG A 238 -2.31 17.88 -0.03
CA ARG A 238 -3.18 16.88 0.58
C ARG A 238 -2.42 15.58 0.89
N LYS A 239 -1.56 15.12 -0.02
CA LYS A 239 -0.69 13.94 0.20
C LYS A 239 0.25 14.17 1.39
N VAL A 240 0.85 15.36 1.51
CA VAL A 240 1.71 15.73 2.65
C VAL A 240 0.91 15.71 3.97
N TYR A 241 -0.29 16.30 3.98
CA TYR A 241 -1.18 16.31 5.14
C TYR A 241 -1.52 14.90 5.61
N LEU A 242 -2.02 14.03 4.71
CA LEU A 242 -2.41 12.67 5.04
C LEU A 242 -1.21 11.86 5.55
N ASN A 243 -0.07 11.89 4.86
CA ASN A 243 1.13 11.20 5.29
C ASN A 243 1.60 11.65 6.68
N THR A 244 1.58 12.95 6.97
CA THR A 244 1.99 13.48 8.27
C THR A 244 1.08 12.98 9.38
N ARG A 245 -0.23 13.06 9.20
CA ARG A 245 -1.23 12.63 10.17
C ARG A 245 -1.22 11.11 10.38
N ASN A 246 -1.26 10.36 9.28
CA ASN A 246 -1.45 8.92 9.32
C ASN A 246 -0.22 8.18 9.88
N ARG A 247 0.99 8.69 9.65
CA ARG A 247 2.19 8.19 10.33
C ARG A 247 2.06 8.30 11.86
N LEU A 248 1.54 9.41 12.37
CA LEU A 248 1.30 9.58 13.80
C LEU A 248 0.22 8.62 14.31
N PHE A 249 -0.81 8.33 13.52
CA PHE A 249 -1.79 7.28 13.83
C PHE A 249 -1.11 5.92 14.00
N ASN A 250 -0.23 5.55 13.07
CA ASN A 250 0.48 4.26 13.10
C ASN A 250 1.44 4.17 14.29
N ILE A 251 2.15 5.26 14.65
CA ILE A 251 2.97 5.31 15.87
C ILE A 251 2.13 4.95 17.09
N ILE A 252 1.01 5.66 17.28
CA ILE A 252 0.16 5.44 18.45
C ILE A 252 -0.41 4.03 18.46
N LYS A 253 -0.93 3.52 17.36
CA LYS A 253 -1.58 2.22 17.31
C LYS A 253 -0.61 1.06 17.47
N ASN A 254 0.53 1.11 16.76
CA ASN A 254 1.31 -0.07 16.44
C ASN A 254 2.60 -0.23 17.26
N LEU A 255 3.28 0.85 17.64
CA LEU A 255 4.50 0.73 18.44
C LEU A 255 4.19 0.24 19.87
N ASP A 256 5.09 -0.53 20.48
CA ASP A 256 5.00 -0.86 21.89
C ASP A 256 5.15 0.39 22.78
N ALA A 257 4.78 0.27 24.05
CA ALA A 257 4.68 1.44 24.95
C ALA A 257 6.03 2.18 25.11
N GLY A 258 7.14 1.44 25.12
CA GLY A 258 8.48 2.01 25.26
C GLY A 258 8.91 2.84 24.04
N ASN A 259 8.43 2.48 22.86
CA ASN A 259 8.83 3.12 21.59
C ASN A 259 7.89 4.24 21.14
N VAL A 260 6.67 4.35 21.68
CA VAL A 260 5.72 5.41 21.28
C VAL A 260 6.32 6.81 21.46
N LEU A 261 6.83 7.12 22.67
CA LEU A 261 7.42 8.43 22.93
C LEU A 261 8.62 8.71 22.01
N ARG A 262 9.50 7.71 21.86
CA ARG A 262 10.65 7.80 20.94
C ARG A 262 10.22 8.05 19.50
N GLY A 263 9.24 7.29 19.00
CA GLY A 263 8.67 7.47 17.66
C GLY A 263 8.06 8.85 17.45
N LEU A 264 7.31 9.36 18.43
CA LEU A 264 6.72 10.70 18.39
C LEU A 264 7.79 11.80 18.35
N LEU A 265 8.84 11.71 19.19
CA LEU A 265 9.93 12.70 19.22
C LEU A 265 10.69 12.71 17.89
N ILE A 266 11.07 11.53 17.36
CA ILE A 266 11.77 11.44 16.07
C ILE A 266 10.86 11.97 14.94
N SER A 267 9.56 11.62 14.96
CA SER A 267 8.60 12.12 13.98
C SER A 267 8.41 13.63 14.07
N ALA A 268 8.41 14.23 15.27
CA ALA A 268 8.36 15.67 15.45
C ALA A 268 9.57 16.38 14.82
N CYS A 269 10.79 15.89 15.09
CA CYS A 269 12.02 16.42 14.47
C CYS A 269 11.98 16.28 12.95
N PHE A 270 11.55 15.12 12.44
CA PHE A 270 11.41 14.86 11.00
C PHE A 270 10.39 15.81 10.35
N ASN A 271 9.22 16.00 10.96
CA ASN A 271 8.18 16.87 10.44
C ASN A 271 8.61 18.37 10.50
N PHE A 272 9.30 18.78 11.56
CA PHE A 272 9.88 20.12 11.66
C PHE A 272 10.87 20.36 10.51
N TYR A 273 11.81 19.44 10.33
CA TYR A 273 12.78 19.53 9.23
C TYR A 273 12.08 19.60 7.86
N ARG A 274 11.06 18.78 7.59
CA ARG A 274 10.29 18.81 6.34
C ARG A 274 9.54 20.14 6.17
N GLY A 275 8.93 20.65 7.23
CA GLY A 275 8.25 21.95 7.23
C GLY A 275 9.19 23.08 6.83
N CYS A 276 10.37 23.14 7.45
CA CYS A 276 11.42 24.11 7.10
C CYS A 276 11.89 23.95 5.64
N SER A 277 12.15 22.71 5.20
CA SER A 277 12.55 22.43 3.82
C SER A 277 11.52 22.90 2.80
N TYR A 278 10.23 22.72 3.06
CA TYR A 278 9.16 23.21 2.20
C TYR A 278 9.07 24.74 2.20
N LEU A 279 9.25 25.40 3.36
CA LEU A 279 9.28 26.86 3.45
C LEU A 279 10.44 27.45 2.62
N PHE A 280 11.66 26.93 2.80
CA PHE A 280 12.83 27.40 2.07
C PHE A 280 12.76 27.11 0.55
N SER A 281 11.95 26.12 0.16
CA SER A 281 11.69 25.80 -1.26
C SER A 281 10.49 26.55 -1.84
N GLY A 282 9.89 27.51 -1.12
CA GLY A 282 8.71 28.26 -1.55
C GLY A 282 7.41 27.45 -1.61
N ARG A 283 7.40 26.21 -1.07
CA ARG A 283 6.24 25.30 -1.08
C ARG A 283 5.36 25.52 0.16
N PHE A 284 4.81 26.73 0.33
CA PHE A 284 4.06 27.14 1.53
C PHE A 284 2.86 26.26 1.84
N ALA A 285 2.11 25.82 0.81
CA ALA A 285 0.97 24.91 0.97
C ALA A 285 1.39 23.57 1.58
N ALA A 286 2.53 23.03 1.18
CA ALA A 286 3.07 21.79 1.73
C ALA A 286 3.58 21.96 3.17
N ALA A 287 4.24 23.09 3.47
CA ALA A 287 4.65 23.42 4.84
C ALA A 287 3.44 23.53 5.77
N TRP A 288 2.39 24.23 5.35
CA TRP A 288 1.14 24.33 6.09
C TRP A 288 0.44 22.98 6.28
N ALA A 289 0.50 22.11 5.25
CA ALA A 289 -0.05 20.77 5.33
C ALA A 289 0.62 19.89 6.42
N VAL A 290 1.94 20.06 6.66
CA VAL A 290 2.63 19.41 7.79
C VAL A 290 2.03 19.85 9.12
N VAL A 291 1.86 21.15 9.33
CA VAL A 291 1.26 21.69 10.57
C VAL A 291 -0.17 21.18 10.75
N ARG A 292 -0.99 21.30 9.71
CA ARG A 292 -2.38 20.81 9.74
C ARG A 292 -2.47 19.32 10.05
N GLY A 293 -1.55 18.50 9.50
CA GLY A 293 -1.50 17.05 9.78
C GLY A 293 -1.24 16.75 11.26
N GLN A 294 -0.30 17.47 11.88
CA GLN A 294 0.00 17.35 13.31
C GLN A 294 -1.16 17.80 14.20
N VAL A 295 -1.79 18.93 13.87
CA VAL A 295 -2.96 19.43 14.61
C VAL A 295 -4.13 18.46 14.48
N SER A 296 -4.42 18.00 13.26
CA SER A 296 -5.47 17.01 13.02
C SER A 296 -5.22 15.70 13.79
N PHE A 297 -3.97 15.25 13.88
CA PHE A 297 -3.65 14.07 14.70
C PHE A 297 -4.14 14.24 16.15
N LEU A 298 -3.97 15.41 16.77
CA LEU A 298 -4.40 15.65 18.14
C LEU A 298 -5.92 15.49 18.32
N THR A 299 -6.71 15.91 17.32
CA THR A 299 -8.18 15.72 17.37
C THR A 299 -8.59 14.24 17.28
N TYR A 300 -7.81 13.42 16.58
CA TYR A 300 -8.05 11.98 16.47
C TYR A 300 -7.40 11.14 17.59
N LEU A 301 -6.56 11.74 18.44
CA LEU A 301 -5.80 11.00 19.45
C LEU A 301 -6.67 10.11 20.36
N PRO A 302 -7.83 10.56 20.91
CA PRO A 302 -8.68 9.70 21.73
C PRO A 302 -9.17 8.45 20.97
N ARG A 303 -9.49 8.60 19.69
CA ARG A 303 -9.90 7.50 18.80
C ARG A 303 -8.74 6.55 18.52
N MET A 304 -7.53 7.07 18.27
CA MET A 304 -6.33 6.26 18.07
C MET A 304 -5.94 5.47 19.33
N LEU A 305 -6.13 6.04 20.52
CA LEU A 305 -5.90 5.34 21.78
C LEU A 305 -6.90 4.18 22.00
N LYS A 306 -8.16 4.32 21.57
CA LYS A 306 -9.12 3.20 21.56
C LYS A 306 -8.65 2.09 20.61
N LYS A 307 -8.25 2.44 19.37
CA LYS A 307 -7.72 1.49 18.39
C LYS A 307 -6.42 0.82 18.89
N ARG A 308 -5.54 1.57 19.54
CA ARG A 308 -4.34 1.03 20.19
C ARG A 308 -4.67 -0.12 21.15
N ARG A 309 -5.69 0.03 22.00
CA ARG A 309 -6.08 -1.03 22.95
C ARG A 309 -6.38 -2.34 22.23
N ILE A 310 -7.09 -2.28 21.08
CA ILE A 310 -7.41 -3.44 20.27
C ILE A 310 -6.13 -4.02 19.62
N VAL A 311 -5.28 -3.20 19.03
CA VAL A 311 -4.04 -3.67 18.39
C VAL A 311 -3.12 -4.31 19.41
N GLN A 312 -2.89 -3.65 20.55
CA GLN A 312 -1.95 -4.12 21.56
C GLN A 312 -2.46 -5.36 22.33
N SER A 313 -3.78 -5.54 22.51
CA SER A 313 -4.34 -6.75 23.13
C SER A 313 -4.12 -8.01 22.29
N ARG A 314 -3.91 -7.85 20.98
CA ARG A 314 -3.67 -8.96 20.03
C ARG A 314 -2.19 -9.12 19.67
N ARG A 315 -1.33 -8.26 20.19
CA ARG A 315 0.11 -8.30 19.93
C ARG A 315 0.74 -9.60 20.42
N ARG A 316 1.55 -10.23 19.57
CA ARG A 316 2.34 -11.43 19.83
C ARG A 316 3.84 -11.18 19.69
N ARG A 317 4.26 -10.17 18.92
CA ARG A 317 5.68 -9.82 18.70
C ARG A 317 5.96 -8.42 19.18
N SER A 318 7.08 -8.23 19.87
CA SER A 318 7.58 -6.93 20.31
C SER A 318 8.22 -6.16 19.14
N ASP A 319 8.40 -4.84 19.28
CA ASP A 319 9.15 -4.05 18.30
C ASP A 319 10.61 -4.53 18.20
N ALA A 320 11.21 -5.01 19.29
CA ALA A 320 12.56 -5.56 19.30
C ALA A 320 12.68 -6.81 18.39
N GLU A 321 11.69 -7.70 18.44
CA GLU A 321 11.62 -8.84 17.52
C GLU A 321 11.47 -8.37 16.06
N LEU A 322 10.67 -7.33 15.79
CA LEU A 322 10.52 -6.78 14.44
C LEU A 322 11.82 -6.15 13.91
N TYR A 323 12.62 -5.51 14.77
CA TYR A 323 13.96 -5.06 14.41
C TYR A 323 14.87 -6.25 14.10
N HIS A 324 14.85 -7.30 14.92
CA HIS A 324 15.66 -8.49 14.72
C HIS A 324 15.29 -9.23 13.42
N LEU A 325 14.01 -9.30 13.09
CA LEU A 325 13.52 -9.87 11.83
C LEU A 325 13.83 -8.99 10.60
N GLY A 326 14.37 -7.77 10.80
CA GLY A 326 14.70 -6.85 9.72
C GLY A 326 13.52 -6.21 9.00
N VAL A 327 12.29 -6.35 9.55
CA VAL A 327 11.07 -5.77 8.97
C VAL A 327 10.75 -4.38 9.52
N LEU A 328 11.26 -4.06 10.70
CA LEU A 328 11.29 -2.70 11.25
C LEU A 328 12.71 -2.14 11.11
N ALA A 329 12.83 -1.03 10.38
CA ALA A 329 14.12 -0.41 10.11
C ALA A 329 14.67 0.32 11.32
N THR A 330 15.97 0.20 11.55
CA THR A 330 16.71 1.02 12.51
C THR A 330 16.70 2.50 12.10
N LEU A 331 16.99 3.40 13.04
CA LEU A 331 17.11 4.83 12.74
C LEU A 331 18.21 5.09 11.69
N ARG A 332 19.31 4.34 11.76
CA ARG A 332 20.41 4.44 10.79
C ARG A 332 19.95 4.08 9.39
N GLU A 333 19.31 2.94 9.20
CA GLU A 333 18.74 2.52 7.91
C GLU A 333 17.73 3.54 7.38
N SER A 334 16.88 4.09 8.25
CA SER A 334 15.89 5.11 7.88
C SER A 334 16.54 6.41 7.40
N LEU A 335 17.66 6.82 7.98
CA LEU A 335 18.43 8.01 7.58
C LEU A 335 19.22 7.76 6.27
N GLU A 336 19.79 6.58 6.11
CA GLU A 336 20.51 6.19 4.89
C GLU A 336 19.54 6.16 3.69
N GLU A 337 18.33 5.60 3.86
CA GLU A 337 17.30 5.58 2.83
C GLU A 337 16.79 6.99 2.47
N GLU A 338 16.53 7.84 3.47
CA GLU A 338 16.15 9.23 3.24
C GLU A 338 17.23 10.00 2.45
N ARG A 339 18.51 9.71 2.71
CA ARG A 339 19.65 10.29 1.95
C ARG A 339 19.64 9.80 0.51
N LEU A 340 19.39 8.50 0.29
CA LEU A 340 19.32 7.90 -1.04
C LEU A 340 18.15 8.50 -1.84
N LEU A 341 16.97 8.61 -1.26
CA LEU A 341 15.81 9.23 -1.89
C LEU A 341 16.06 10.68 -2.33
N ARG A 342 16.85 11.44 -1.55
CA ARG A 342 17.25 12.81 -1.94
C ARG A 342 18.22 12.84 -3.12
N LEU A 343 19.12 11.87 -3.22
CA LEU A 343 20.04 11.75 -4.35
C LEU A 343 19.26 11.41 -5.62
N ILE A 344 18.35 10.44 -5.54
CA ILE A 344 17.45 10.07 -6.65
C ILE A 344 16.61 11.29 -7.09
N ALA A 345 16.05 12.05 -6.13
CA ALA A 345 15.28 13.26 -6.42
C ALA A 345 16.09 14.38 -7.09
N ARG A 346 17.38 14.43 -6.88
CA ARG A 346 18.28 15.40 -7.55
C ARG A 346 18.61 15.02 -8.99
N ASP A 347 18.66 13.70 -9.26
CA ASP A 347 19.26 13.19 -10.53
C ASP A 347 18.33 13.14 -11.72
N SER A 348 17.01 13.33 -11.64
CA SER A 348 16.29 13.51 -12.90
C SER A 348 14.77 13.58 -12.95
N TYR A 349 14.00 13.22 -11.92
CA TYR A 349 12.56 13.08 -12.17
C TYR A 349 11.63 13.88 -11.25
N TYR A 350 12.09 14.32 -10.10
CA TYR A 350 11.30 15.12 -9.15
C TYR A 350 11.33 16.63 -9.39
N LYS A 351 11.88 17.10 -10.50
CA LYS A 351 11.84 18.52 -10.90
C LYS A 351 10.46 18.94 -11.42
N THR A 352 9.55 18.00 -11.64
CA THR A 352 8.22 18.25 -12.22
C THR A 352 7.04 17.90 -11.31
N CYS A 353 7.27 17.55 -10.03
CA CYS A 353 6.19 17.34 -9.05
C CYS A 353 6.21 18.36 -7.94
#